data_ecc73f65d46e1025de79785d59947635
#
_entry.id   ecc73f65d46e1025de79785d59947635
#
_cell.length_a   1.000
_cell.length_b   1.000
_cell.length_c   1.000
_cell.angle_alpha   90.00
_cell.angle_beta   90.00
_cell.angle_gamma   90.00
#
_symmetry.space_group_name_H-M   'P 1'
#
loop_
_entity.id
_entity.type
_entity.pdbx_description
1 polymer ?
#
loop_
_entity_poly.entity_id
_entity_poly.type
_entity_poly.pdbx_seq_one_letter_code
_entity_poly.pdbx_strand_id
1 'polypeptide(L)'
;TNETENYMPVTLDLAQLIMRVLADIRKEGKQMTYLRPDSKSQVTVEYSEEGIPQRIDTIVVSTQHDEFDDDDERMLAKIKDDVLNILMPRVKAEIHSEKVLSLFGDDIKYFVNPTGKFVIGGPHGDTGLTGRKIIVDTYGGKGAHGGGAFSGKDPSKVDRSAAYAARHIAKNMVAAGVADEMLVQVSYAIGVAEPVNIYVNTYGRSRVQMSDAEIAQKISKLFDLRPKAIERTLKLRQPIYRETAAYGHMGRKNEIVEKTFTSRYHETKVMKLELFTWEKLDRVDDIKREFGL
;
A
#
# COMPACT_ATOMS: atom_id res chain seq x y z
N THR A 1 4.63 7.34 7.11
CA THR A 1 4.83 8.78 6.86
C THR A 1 3.51 9.54 6.94
N ASN A 2 3.55 10.82 7.25
CA ASN A 2 2.40 11.74 7.27
C ASN A 2 2.13 12.41 5.90
N GLU A 3 2.70 11.87 4.83
CA GLU A 3 2.55 12.43 3.48
C GLU A 3 1.12 12.32 2.96
N THR A 4 0.43 11.22 3.28
CA THR A 4 -0.94 10.95 2.86
C THR A 4 -1.85 10.64 4.05
N GLU A 5 -3.16 10.71 3.85
CA GLU A 5 -4.17 10.36 4.86
C GLU A 5 -4.08 8.89 5.30
N ASN A 6 -3.59 8.03 4.40
CA ASN A 6 -3.37 6.61 4.69
C ASN A 6 -2.06 6.33 5.42
N TYR A 7 -1.26 7.36 5.71
CA TYR A 7 0.08 7.23 6.28
C TYR A 7 1.01 6.38 5.41
N MET A 8 0.88 6.50 4.10
CA MET A 8 1.72 5.84 3.10
C MET A 8 2.63 6.86 2.41
N PRO A 9 3.76 6.42 1.83
CA PRO A 9 4.54 7.25 0.92
C PRO A 9 3.67 7.71 -0.27
N VAL A 10 3.66 9.00 -0.57
CA VAL A 10 2.79 9.58 -1.60
C VAL A 10 3.03 8.97 -2.99
N THR A 11 4.28 8.61 -3.28
CA THR A 11 4.64 7.96 -4.55
C THR A 11 3.90 6.66 -4.77
N LEU A 12 3.87 5.78 -3.76
CA LEU A 12 3.21 4.49 -3.85
C LEU A 12 1.68 4.63 -3.78
N ASP A 13 1.17 5.49 -2.90
CA ASP A 13 -0.27 5.71 -2.73
C ASP A 13 -0.90 6.21 -4.03
N LEU A 14 -0.26 7.18 -4.69
CA LEU A 14 -0.69 7.68 -6.01
C LEU A 14 -0.56 6.60 -7.10
N ALA A 15 0.54 5.85 -7.14
CA ALA A 15 0.70 4.78 -8.13
C ALA A 15 -0.40 3.71 -8.00
N GLN A 16 -0.76 3.33 -6.78
CA GLN A 16 -1.86 2.39 -6.53
C GLN A 16 -3.23 3.01 -6.83
N LEU A 17 -3.44 4.29 -6.53
CA LEU A 17 -4.68 4.99 -6.85
C LEU A 17 -4.91 5.02 -8.36
N ILE A 18 -3.90 5.37 -9.15
CA ILE A 18 -3.96 5.34 -10.63
C ILE A 18 -4.42 3.97 -11.12
N MET A 19 -3.86 2.88 -10.58
CA MET A 19 -4.23 1.53 -10.99
C MET A 19 -5.64 1.14 -10.57
N ARG A 20 -6.11 1.56 -9.40
CA ARG A 20 -7.50 1.33 -8.97
C ARG A 20 -8.49 2.03 -9.90
N VAL A 21 -8.28 3.32 -10.14
CA VAL A 21 -9.17 4.11 -11.01
C VAL A 21 -9.17 3.58 -12.45
N LEU A 22 -8.00 3.19 -12.98
CA LEU A 22 -7.91 2.57 -14.31
C LEU A 22 -8.72 1.26 -14.38
N ALA A 23 -8.61 0.42 -13.34
CA ALA A 23 -9.37 -0.82 -13.27
C ALA A 23 -10.90 -0.57 -13.15
N ASP A 24 -11.31 0.48 -12.46
CA ASP A 24 -12.72 0.85 -12.32
C ASP A 24 -13.28 1.36 -13.66
N ILE A 25 -12.56 2.23 -14.37
CA ILE A 25 -12.92 2.63 -15.75
C ILE A 25 -13.11 1.41 -16.64
N ARG A 26 -12.16 0.47 -16.61
CA ARG A 26 -12.25 -0.78 -17.40
C ARG A 26 -13.48 -1.60 -17.04
N LYS A 27 -13.79 -1.77 -15.75
CA LYS A 27 -14.92 -2.56 -15.26
C LYS A 27 -16.28 -1.90 -15.57
N GLU A 28 -16.34 -0.58 -15.55
CA GLU A 28 -17.53 0.19 -15.95
C GLU A 28 -17.87 -0.03 -17.42
N GLY A 29 -16.87 -0.22 -18.29
CA GLY A 29 -17.05 -0.49 -19.71
C GLY A 29 -17.72 0.63 -20.51
N LYS A 30 -17.64 1.88 -20.02
CA LYS A 30 -18.28 3.07 -20.64
C LYS A 30 -17.29 3.95 -21.36
N GLN A 31 -16.11 4.13 -20.79
CA GLN A 31 -15.02 4.92 -21.35
C GLN A 31 -13.79 4.02 -21.49
N MET A 32 -12.87 4.34 -22.39
CA MET A 32 -11.64 3.57 -22.62
C MET A 32 -11.96 2.06 -22.75
N THR A 33 -12.96 1.71 -23.55
CA THR A 33 -13.51 0.32 -23.65
C THR A 33 -12.50 -0.70 -24.17
N TYR A 34 -11.41 -0.24 -24.76
CA TYR A 34 -10.28 -1.02 -25.22
C TYR A 34 -9.37 -1.52 -24.10
N LEU A 35 -9.51 -1.05 -22.84
CA LEU A 35 -8.65 -1.45 -21.73
C LEU A 35 -8.74 -2.94 -21.41
N ARG A 36 -7.57 -3.52 -21.08
CA ARG A 36 -7.44 -4.91 -20.61
C ARG A 36 -6.76 -4.95 -19.24
N PRO A 37 -6.81 -6.10 -18.53
CA PRO A 37 -6.48 -6.14 -17.10
C PRO A 37 -5.05 -5.81 -16.72
N ASP A 38 -4.06 -6.10 -17.56
CA ASP A 38 -2.65 -5.90 -17.22
C ASP A 38 -2.26 -4.42 -17.33
N SER A 39 -1.68 -3.89 -16.26
CA SER A 39 -1.27 -2.49 -16.23
C SER A 39 -0.21 -2.24 -15.17
N LYS A 40 0.57 -1.19 -15.37
CA LYS A 40 1.63 -0.74 -14.48
C LYS A 40 1.58 0.78 -14.36
N SER A 41 1.92 1.29 -13.18
CA SER A 41 2.11 2.72 -12.95
C SER A 41 3.37 2.99 -12.15
N GLN A 42 3.95 4.14 -12.38
CA GLN A 42 5.05 4.68 -11.59
C GLN A 42 4.82 6.17 -11.40
N VAL A 43 5.09 6.66 -10.19
CA VAL A 43 5.03 8.07 -9.86
C VAL A 43 6.38 8.50 -9.29
N THR A 44 6.97 9.53 -9.88
CA THR A 44 8.21 10.15 -9.41
C THR A 44 7.87 11.49 -8.79
N VAL A 45 8.30 11.68 -7.55
CA VAL A 45 8.07 12.91 -6.77
C VAL A 45 9.42 13.52 -6.40
N GLU A 46 9.54 14.82 -6.54
CA GLU A 46 10.66 15.60 -6.04
C GLU A 46 10.43 15.90 -4.56
N TYR A 47 11.48 15.70 -3.76
CA TYR A 47 11.48 15.98 -2.32
C TYR A 47 12.49 17.07 -1.99
N SER A 48 12.21 17.89 -0.97
CA SER A 48 13.19 18.79 -0.39
C SER A 48 14.29 18.01 0.35
N GLU A 49 15.35 18.70 0.79
CA GLU A 49 16.41 18.11 1.62
C GLU A 49 15.86 17.55 2.94
N GLU A 50 14.77 18.14 3.47
CA GLU A 50 14.09 17.68 4.68
C GLU A 50 13.15 16.49 4.43
N GLY A 51 13.08 15.98 3.19
CA GLY A 51 12.23 14.84 2.82
C GLY A 51 10.74 15.20 2.71
N ILE A 52 10.41 16.45 2.37
CA ILE A 52 9.03 16.91 2.16
C ILE A 52 8.71 16.84 0.67
N PRO A 53 7.60 16.17 0.24
CA PRO A 53 7.19 16.17 -1.16
C PRO A 53 6.92 17.58 -1.67
N GLN A 54 7.49 17.94 -2.83
CA GLN A 54 7.39 19.26 -3.44
C GLN A 54 6.48 19.27 -4.68
N ARG A 55 6.71 18.36 -5.60
CA ARG A 55 5.93 18.21 -6.84
C ARG A 55 6.05 16.82 -7.43
N ILE A 56 5.09 16.45 -8.25
CA ILE A 56 5.17 15.27 -9.10
C ILE A 56 5.97 15.65 -10.34
N ASP A 57 7.09 14.96 -10.58
CA ASP A 57 7.92 15.17 -11.77
C ASP A 57 7.43 14.32 -12.94
N THR A 58 7.15 13.04 -12.70
CA THR A 58 6.83 12.09 -13.77
C THR A 58 5.76 11.10 -13.35
N ILE A 59 4.83 10.83 -14.25
CA ILE A 59 3.85 9.73 -14.15
C ILE A 59 4.01 8.83 -15.37
N VAL A 60 4.24 7.53 -15.11
CA VAL A 60 4.27 6.49 -16.16
C VAL A 60 3.02 5.62 -16.00
N VAL A 61 2.29 5.39 -17.09
CA VAL A 61 1.17 4.46 -17.15
C VAL A 61 1.38 3.53 -18.35
N SER A 62 1.48 2.23 -18.07
CA SER A 62 1.45 1.22 -19.13
C SER A 62 0.19 0.38 -18.93
N THR A 63 -0.64 0.29 -19.95
CA THR A 63 -1.90 -0.45 -19.88
C THR A 63 -2.07 -1.36 -21.09
N GLN A 64 -2.48 -2.60 -20.82
CA GLN A 64 -2.90 -3.53 -21.85
C GLN A 64 -4.19 -3.03 -22.50
N HIS A 65 -4.28 -3.19 -23.83
CA HIS A 65 -5.41 -2.73 -24.63
C HIS A 65 -5.68 -3.66 -25.82
N ASP A 66 -6.87 -3.61 -26.37
CA ASP A 66 -7.17 -4.23 -27.67
C ASP A 66 -6.48 -3.48 -28.82
N GLU A 67 -6.30 -4.16 -29.92
CA GLU A 67 -6.03 -3.51 -31.21
C GLU A 67 -7.34 -2.93 -31.75
N PHE A 68 -7.58 -1.65 -31.52
CA PHE A 68 -8.83 -0.97 -31.90
C PHE A 68 -8.65 -0.02 -33.08
N ASP A 69 -7.45 0.10 -33.61
CA ASP A 69 -7.10 0.90 -34.78
C ASP A 69 -5.97 0.21 -35.57
N ASP A 70 -6.00 0.28 -36.90
CA ASP A 70 -4.99 -0.28 -37.79
C ASP A 70 -3.69 0.56 -37.79
N ASP A 71 -3.76 1.81 -37.32
CA ASP A 71 -2.62 2.73 -37.17
C ASP A 71 -2.15 2.77 -35.72
N ASP A 72 -0.98 2.18 -35.46
CA ASP A 72 -0.39 2.09 -34.14
C ASP A 72 -0.13 3.49 -33.52
N GLU A 73 0.31 4.49 -34.30
CA GLU A 73 0.59 5.83 -33.78
C GLU A 73 -0.71 6.53 -33.35
N ARG A 74 -1.75 6.43 -34.15
CA ARG A 74 -3.06 6.99 -33.85
C ARG A 74 -3.69 6.31 -32.65
N MET A 75 -3.57 4.98 -32.53
CA MET A 75 -4.03 4.21 -31.39
C MET A 75 -3.33 4.63 -30.09
N LEU A 76 -1.99 4.74 -30.10
CA LEU A 76 -1.20 5.17 -28.94
C LEU A 76 -1.46 6.64 -28.57
N ALA A 77 -1.65 7.51 -29.54
CA ALA A 77 -2.04 8.90 -29.31
C ALA A 77 -3.40 8.99 -28.61
N LYS A 78 -4.37 8.18 -29.04
CA LYS A 78 -5.69 8.10 -28.40
C LYS A 78 -5.60 7.59 -26.97
N ILE A 79 -4.80 6.54 -26.68
CA ILE A 79 -4.60 6.02 -25.32
C ILE A 79 -3.99 7.11 -24.43
N LYS A 80 -2.99 7.83 -24.93
CA LYS A 80 -2.36 8.93 -24.19
C LYS A 80 -3.35 10.05 -23.90
N ASP A 81 -4.13 10.46 -24.88
CA ASP A 81 -5.16 11.48 -24.71
C ASP A 81 -6.19 11.07 -23.64
N ASP A 82 -6.68 9.84 -23.68
CA ASP A 82 -7.63 9.32 -22.70
C ASP A 82 -7.03 9.19 -21.29
N VAL A 83 -5.76 8.85 -21.16
CA VAL A 83 -5.08 8.87 -19.86
C VAL A 83 -5.06 10.29 -19.29
N LEU A 84 -4.73 11.30 -20.11
CA LEU A 84 -4.65 12.69 -19.66
C LEU A 84 -6.04 13.29 -19.37
N ASN A 85 -7.05 12.99 -20.18
CA ASN A 85 -8.34 13.66 -20.15
C ASN A 85 -9.46 12.85 -19.46
N ILE A 86 -9.28 11.57 -19.22
CA ILE A 86 -10.26 10.71 -18.53
C ILE A 86 -9.67 10.17 -17.23
N LEU A 87 -8.52 9.44 -17.30
CA LEU A 87 -7.96 8.79 -16.13
C LEU A 87 -7.48 9.79 -15.09
N MET A 88 -6.62 10.74 -15.48
CA MET A 88 -6.02 11.67 -14.51
C MET A 88 -7.02 12.61 -13.82
N PRO A 89 -8.04 13.17 -14.50
CA PRO A 89 -9.08 13.89 -13.80
C PRO A 89 -9.85 13.05 -12.77
N ARG A 90 -10.15 11.78 -13.07
CA ARG A 90 -10.81 10.88 -12.12
C ARG A 90 -9.90 10.54 -10.93
N VAL A 91 -8.60 10.34 -11.17
CA VAL A 91 -7.61 10.16 -10.10
C VAL A 91 -7.59 11.37 -9.17
N LYS A 92 -7.50 12.59 -9.73
CA LYS A 92 -7.51 13.82 -8.92
C LYS A 92 -8.80 13.98 -8.12
N ALA A 93 -9.95 13.57 -8.66
CA ALA A 93 -11.24 13.67 -7.98
C ALA A 93 -11.35 12.74 -6.75
N GLU A 94 -10.56 11.66 -6.68
CA GLU A 94 -10.51 10.76 -5.54
C GLU A 94 -9.50 11.18 -4.45
N ILE A 95 -8.70 12.22 -4.70
CA ILE A 95 -7.74 12.75 -3.73
C ILE A 95 -8.45 13.81 -2.90
N HIS A 96 -8.58 13.58 -1.59
CA HIS A 96 -9.22 14.54 -0.68
C HIS A 96 -8.21 15.47 -0.01
N SER A 97 -6.94 15.11 0.04
CA SER A 97 -5.86 15.90 0.63
C SER A 97 -5.43 17.04 -0.30
N GLU A 98 -5.65 18.29 0.10
CA GLU A 98 -5.14 19.47 -0.63
C GLU A 98 -3.61 19.46 -0.75
N LYS A 99 -2.92 18.93 0.28
CA LYS A 99 -1.47 18.74 0.27
C LYS A 99 -1.02 17.82 -0.87
N VAL A 100 -1.74 16.73 -1.13
CA VAL A 100 -1.42 15.80 -2.22
C VAL A 100 -1.83 16.41 -3.57
N LEU A 101 -2.98 17.07 -3.63
CA LEU A 101 -3.44 17.77 -4.86
C LEU A 101 -2.47 18.87 -5.30
N SER A 102 -1.87 19.60 -4.36
CA SER A 102 -0.90 20.66 -4.67
C SER A 102 0.39 20.17 -5.32
N LEU A 103 0.67 18.86 -5.27
CA LEU A 103 1.83 18.25 -5.95
C LEU A 103 1.64 18.13 -7.48
N PHE A 104 0.40 18.28 -7.96
CA PHE A 104 0.07 18.21 -9.39
C PHE A 104 0.26 19.58 -10.06
N GLY A 105 1.47 19.86 -10.53
CA GLY A 105 1.79 21.03 -11.36
C GLY A 105 1.45 20.82 -12.83
N ASP A 106 1.71 21.86 -13.63
CA ASP A 106 1.47 21.85 -15.09
C ASP A 106 2.64 21.22 -15.89
N ASP A 107 3.76 20.99 -15.24
CA ASP A 107 5.03 20.54 -15.83
C ASP A 107 5.28 19.03 -15.67
N ILE A 108 4.26 18.24 -15.30
CA ILE A 108 4.36 16.79 -15.13
C ILE A 108 4.65 16.12 -16.47
N LYS A 109 5.68 15.29 -16.50
CA LYS A 109 6.01 14.42 -17.65
C LYS A 109 5.15 13.18 -17.64
N TYR A 110 4.32 12.98 -18.65
CA TYR A 110 3.50 11.79 -18.80
C TYR A 110 4.08 10.85 -19.85
N PHE A 111 4.40 9.62 -19.44
CA PHE A 111 4.78 8.52 -20.32
C PHE A 111 3.66 7.49 -20.33
N VAL A 112 2.98 7.35 -21.45
CA VAL A 112 1.88 6.40 -21.62
C VAL A 112 2.27 5.38 -22.68
N ASN A 113 2.29 4.09 -22.33
CA ASN A 113 2.76 2.99 -23.16
C ASN A 113 4.06 3.33 -23.90
N PRO A 114 5.14 3.76 -23.20
CA PRO A 114 6.33 4.33 -23.86
C PRO A 114 7.12 3.32 -24.73
N THR A 115 6.85 2.04 -24.59
CA THR A 115 7.46 0.97 -25.39
C THR A 115 6.64 0.58 -26.62
N GLY A 116 5.51 1.27 -26.87
CA GLY A 116 4.59 0.97 -27.95
C GLY A 116 3.34 0.23 -27.49
N LYS A 117 2.66 -0.45 -28.44
CA LYS A 117 1.42 -1.17 -28.11
C LYS A 117 1.63 -2.31 -27.12
N PHE A 118 0.62 -2.51 -26.28
CA PHE A 118 0.62 -3.53 -25.22
C PHE A 118 -0.68 -4.37 -25.32
N VAL A 119 -0.69 -5.29 -26.27
CA VAL A 119 -1.86 -6.14 -26.58
C VAL A 119 -1.81 -7.45 -25.79
N ILE A 120 -0.64 -8.07 -25.69
CA ILE A 120 -0.45 -9.34 -24.97
C ILE A 120 -0.03 -9.04 -23.54
N GLY A 121 -0.87 -9.44 -22.57
CA GLY A 121 -0.62 -9.23 -21.14
C GLY A 121 -1.04 -10.41 -20.29
N GLY A 122 -0.91 -10.24 -18.96
CA GLY A 122 -1.18 -11.28 -17.99
C GLY A 122 -0.21 -12.47 -18.10
N PRO A 123 -0.59 -13.67 -17.62
CA PRO A 123 0.29 -14.85 -17.62
C PRO A 123 0.80 -15.28 -19.00
N HIS A 124 0.09 -14.88 -20.06
CA HIS A 124 0.50 -15.18 -21.44
C HIS A 124 1.66 -14.28 -21.89
N GLY A 125 1.69 -13.02 -21.44
CA GLY A 125 2.79 -12.10 -21.71
C GLY A 125 3.97 -12.28 -20.76
N ASP A 126 3.69 -12.41 -19.46
CA ASP A 126 4.69 -12.57 -18.41
C ASP A 126 4.11 -13.35 -17.22
N THR A 127 4.67 -14.53 -16.95
CA THR A 127 4.21 -15.38 -15.85
C THR A 127 4.72 -14.90 -14.51
N GLY A 128 3.80 -14.55 -13.61
CA GLY A 128 4.11 -14.15 -12.24
C GLY A 128 4.17 -15.33 -11.27
N LEU A 129 4.95 -15.17 -10.20
CA LEU A 129 5.03 -16.09 -9.07
C LEU A 129 4.79 -15.34 -7.76
N THR A 130 4.21 -16.03 -6.76
CA THR A 130 4.09 -15.53 -5.40
C THR A 130 5.46 -15.12 -4.85
N GLY A 131 5.55 -13.95 -4.22
CA GLY A 131 6.79 -13.44 -3.63
C GLY A 131 7.71 -12.69 -4.58
N ARG A 132 7.33 -12.48 -5.84
CA ARG A 132 8.11 -11.69 -6.81
C ARG A 132 7.62 -10.26 -6.99
N LYS A 133 6.67 -9.81 -6.18
CA LYS A 133 6.14 -8.43 -6.14
C LYS A 133 6.04 -7.89 -4.70
N ILE A 134 6.91 -8.39 -3.80
CA ILE A 134 6.86 -8.07 -2.35
C ILE A 134 7.05 -6.58 -2.05
N ILE A 135 7.76 -5.86 -2.90
CA ILE A 135 7.96 -4.43 -2.74
C ILE A 135 6.69 -3.65 -3.11
N VAL A 136 5.96 -4.09 -4.15
CA VAL A 136 4.64 -3.54 -4.50
C VAL A 136 3.60 -3.88 -3.41
N ASP A 137 3.71 -5.07 -2.81
CA ASP A 137 2.84 -5.50 -1.71
C ASP A 137 2.98 -4.63 -0.45
N THR A 138 4.08 -3.91 -0.30
CA THR A 138 4.44 -3.14 0.90
C THR A 138 4.55 -1.64 0.64
N TYR A 139 5.76 -1.10 0.45
CA TYR A 139 6.02 0.34 0.49
C TYR A 139 6.69 0.89 -0.79
N GLY A 140 6.74 0.11 -1.88
CA GLY A 140 7.27 0.58 -3.17
C GLY A 140 8.78 0.89 -3.16
N GLY A 141 9.52 0.36 -2.18
CA GLY A 141 10.96 0.62 -2.01
C GLY A 141 11.31 1.78 -1.08
N LYS A 142 10.34 2.57 -0.60
CA LYS A 142 10.59 3.64 0.38
C LYS A 142 10.98 3.07 1.75
N GLY A 143 10.34 1.99 2.20
CA GLY A 143 10.67 1.28 3.43
C GLY A 143 11.45 0.00 3.17
N ALA A 144 12.31 -0.40 4.13
CA ALA A 144 13.01 -1.67 4.11
C ALA A 144 12.03 -2.86 4.14
N HIS A 145 12.46 -4.01 3.57
CA HIS A 145 11.68 -5.24 3.52
C HIS A 145 12.52 -6.43 3.96
N GLY A 146 11.96 -7.33 4.77
CA GLY A 146 12.65 -8.54 5.24
C GLY A 146 12.84 -9.64 4.20
N GLY A 147 12.28 -9.48 2.98
CA GLY A 147 12.39 -10.44 1.87
C GLY A 147 11.33 -11.54 1.85
N GLY A 148 10.53 -11.71 2.91
CA GLY A 148 9.49 -12.73 2.98
C GLY A 148 8.20 -12.32 2.29
N ALA A 149 7.67 -13.15 1.39
CA ALA A 149 6.35 -12.99 0.81
C ALA A 149 5.25 -13.13 1.87
N PHE A 150 4.14 -12.42 1.70
CA PHE A 150 2.98 -12.53 2.60
C PHE A 150 1.98 -13.59 2.12
N SER A 151 1.56 -13.49 0.86
CA SER A 151 0.59 -14.41 0.26
C SER A 151 1.10 -15.85 0.28
N GLY A 152 0.19 -16.80 0.55
CA GLY A 152 0.52 -18.22 0.68
C GLY A 152 1.01 -18.64 2.07
N LYS A 153 1.27 -17.70 2.99
CA LYS A 153 1.65 -17.98 4.38
C LYS A 153 0.46 -17.82 5.32
N ASP A 154 0.32 -18.76 6.25
CA ASP A 154 -0.63 -18.63 7.36
C ASP A 154 -0.13 -17.61 8.41
N PRO A 155 -1.00 -17.15 9.34
CA PRO A 155 -0.64 -16.09 10.29
C PRO A 155 0.43 -16.47 11.31
N SER A 156 0.80 -17.76 11.45
CA SER A 156 1.88 -18.18 12.34
C SER A 156 3.27 -17.79 11.80
N LYS A 157 3.36 -17.44 10.52
CA LYS A 157 4.60 -17.05 9.87
C LYS A 157 4.86 -15.55 10.11
N VAL A 158 5.92 -15.24 10.84
CA VAL A 158 6.28 -13.86 11.24
C VAL A 158 6.61 -12.97 10.04
N ASP A 159 7.10 -13.51 8.93
CA ASP A 159 7.27 -12.76 7.68
C ASP A 159 6.02 -11.96 7.30
N ARG A 160 4.84 -12.53 7.57
CA ARG A 160 3.55 -11.87 7.32
C ARG A 160 3.02 -11.17 8.56
N SER A 161 2.83 -11.88 9.67
CA SER A 161 2.18 -11.36 10.86
C SER A 161 2.97 -10.23 11.52
N ALA A 162 4.30 -10.34 11.61
CA ALA A 162 5.12 -9.28 12.19
C ALA A 162 5.25 -8.07 11.26
N ALA A 163 5.24 -8.25 9.94
CA ALA A 163 5.20 -7.13 9.01
C ALA A 163 3.89 -6.32 9.16
N TYR A 164 2.75 -7.00 9.37
CA TYR A 164 1.49 -6.32 9.67
C TYR A 164 1.51 -5.62 11.03
N ALA A 165 2.10 -6.26 12.07
CA ALA A 165 2.27 -5.61 13.36
C ALA A 165 3.20 -4.39 13.29
N ALA A 166 4.31 -4.47 12.56
CA ALA A 166 5.21 -3.33 12.34
C ALA A 166 4.49 -2.16 11.63
N ARG A 167 3.63 -2.47 10.64
CA ARG A 167 2.77 -1.46 9.99
C ARG A 167 1.80 -0.82 10.98
N HIS A 168 1.12 -1.62 11.79
CA HIS A 168 0.18 -1.12 12.80
C HIS A 168 0.89 -0.19 13.80
N ILE A 169 2.07 -0.57 14.28
CA ILE A 169 2.88 0.26 15.17
C ILE A 169 3.27 1.56 14.48
N ALA A 170 3.96 1.49 13.34
CA ALA A 170 4.47 2.68 12.66
C ALA A 170 3.36 3.68 12.32
N LYS A 171 2.22 3.18 11.82
CA LYS A 171 1.06 4.02 11.51
C LYS A 171 0.51 4.73 12.75
N ASN A 172 0.32 4.03 13.86
CA ASN A 172 -0.19 4.61 15.10
C ASN A 172 0.81 5.60 15.72
N MET A 173 2.12 5.33 15.63
CA MET A 173 3.17 6.23 16.12
C MET A 173 3.18 7.55 15.36
N VAL A 174 3.11 7.50 14.03
CA VAL A 174 3.03 8.70 13.17
C VAL A 174 1.72 9.46 13.42
N ALA A 175 0.60 8.74 13.49
CA ALA A 175 -0.71 9.34 13.79
C ALA A 175 -0.78 10.00 15.17
N ALA A 176 -0.07 9.46 16.15
CA ALA A 176 0.05 10.04 17.49
C ALA A 176 0.94 11.30 17.53
N GLY A 177 1.72 11.56 16.48
CA GLY A 177 2.61 12.72 16.39
C GLY A 177 4.00 12.46 16.97
N VAL A 178 4.43 11.21 17.15
CA VAL A 178 5.78 10.89 17.64
C VAL A 178 6.85 11.24 16.60
N ALA A 179 6.56 11.05 15.32
CA ALA A 179 7.44 11.39 14.20
C ALA A 179 6.62 11.66 12.93
N ASP A 180 7.20 12.34 11.95
CA ASP A 180 6.60 12.53 10.63
C ASP A 180 6.72 11.29 9.74
N GLU A 181 7.75 10.50 9.99
CA GLU A 181 8.04 9.26 9.28
C GLU A 181 8.66 8.26 10.26
N MET A 182 8.30 6.99 10.13
CA MET A 182 8.84 5.94 10.99
C MET A 182 8.92 4.60 10.27
N LEU A 183 10.10 3.98 10.32
CA LEU A 183 10.31 2.58 9.99
C LEU A 183 10.42 1.79 11.29
N VAL A 184 9.67 0.69 11.37
CA VAL A 184 9.75 -0.28 12.48
C VAL A 184 10.16 -1.63 11.90
N GLN A 185 11.24 -2.20 12.44
CA GLN A 185 11.70 -3.54 12.11
C GLN A 185 11.67 -4.42 13.37
N VAL A 186 11.14 -5.63 13.23
CA VAL A 186 11.08 -6.61 14.32
C VAL A 186 11.82 -7.87 13.89
N SER A 187 12.73 -8.37 14.73
CA SER A 187 13.53 -9.55 14.45
C SER A 187 13.22 -10.67 15.44
N TYR A 188 13.15 -11.91 14.94
CA TYR A 188 12.87 -13.10 15.75
C TYR A 188 13.97 -14.15 15.59
N ALA A 189 14.20 -14.92 16.65
CA ALA A 189 14.95 -16.17 16.58
C ALA A 189 13.99 -17.35 16.50
N ILE A 190 14.29 -18.33 15.67
CA ILE A 190 13.47 -19.55 15.55
C ILE A 190 13.40 -20.26 16.91
N GLY A 191 12.18 -20.61 17.33
CA GLY A 191 11.91 -21.26 18.62
C GLY A 191 11.80 -20.30 19.81
N VAL A 192 12.00 -18.99 19.63
CA VAL A 192 11.85 -17.97 20.68
C VAL A 192 10.64 -17.11 20.38
N ALA A 193 9.71 -17.01 21.32
CA ALA A 193 8.47 -16.25 21.10
C ALA A 193 8.67 -14.73 21.18
N GLU A 194 9.54 -14.26 22.06
CA GLU A 194 9.85 -12.86 22.20
C GLU A 194 10.73 -12.37 21.04
N PRO A 195 10.48 -11.18 20.46
CA PRO A 195 11.39 -10.62 19.48
C PRO A 195 12.78 -10.41 20.09
N VAL A 196 13.81 -10.72 19.33
CA VAL A 196 15.20 -10.49 19.77
C VAL A 196 15.64 -9.03 19.58
N ASN A 197 14.96 -8.29 18.71
CA ASN A 197 15.21 -6.87 18.51
C ASN A 197 13.99 -6.15 17.94
N ILE A 198 13.80 -4.91 18.36
CA ILE A 198 12.92 -3.92 17.75
C ILE A 198 13.80 -2.73 17.36
N TYR A 199 13.89 -2.47 16.05
CA TYR A 199 14.62 -1.35 15.52
C TYR A 199 13.65 -0.29 15.00
N VAL A 200 13.92 0.97 15.34
CA VAL A 200 13.17 2.14 14.89
C VAL A 200 14.10 3.06 14.13
N ASN A 201 13.62 3.66 13.06
CA ASN A 201 14.28 4.75 12.38
C ASN A 201 13.23 5.83 12.05
N THR A 202 13.38 7.00 12.62
CA THR A 202 12.53 8.16 12.35
C THR A 202 13.11 9.05 11.24
N TYR A 203 14.22 8.65 10.62
CA TYR A 203 14.92 9.41 9.57
C TYR A 203 15.27 10.86 9.99
N GLY A 204 15.51 11.08 11.28
CA GLY A 204 15.75 12.42 11.84
C GLY A 204 14.50 13.30 11.94
N ARG A 205 13.29 12.72 11.74
CA ARG A 205 12.00 13.43 11.72
C ARG A 205 11.17 13.14 12.99
N SER A 206 11.86 12.82 14.11
CA SER A 206 11.22 12.68 15.42
C SER A 206 10.67 14.05 15.89
N ARG A 207 9.47 14.03 16.46
CA ARG A 207 8.84 15.20 17.09
C ARG A 207 8.91 15.17 18.62
N VAL A 208 9.50 14.11 19.17
CA VAL A 208 9.74 13.97 20.61
C VAL A 208 11.24 14.05 20.91
N GLN A 209 11.59 14.50 22.13
CA GLN A 209 12.97 14.61 22.59
C GLN A 209 13.48 13.25 23.09
N MET A 210 13.48 12.26 22.18
CA MET A 210 13.91 10.89 22.45
C MET A 210 14.67 10.35 21.24
N SER A 211 15.67 9.53 21.51
CA SER A 211 16.35 8.76 20.47
C SER A 211 15.46 7.65 19.91
N ASP A 212 15.75 7.17 18.71
CA ASP A 212 15.06 6.03 18.11
C ASP A 212 15.13 4.77 19.00
N ALA A 213 16.22 4.59 19.76
CA ALA A 213 16.36 3.50 20.72
C ALA A 213 15.39 3.62 21.91
N GLU A 214 15.22 4.82 22.47
CA GLU A 214 14.24 5.07 23.54
C GLU A 214 12.80 4.90 23.04
N ILE A 215 12.51 5.33 21.82
CA ILE A 215 11.23 5.07 21.16
C ILE A 215 10.97 3.56 21.02
N ALA A 216 11.98 2.79 20.58
CA ALA A 216 11.88 1.33 20.46
C ALA A 216 11.59 0.65 21.82
N GLN A 217 12.19 1.13 22.90
CA GLN A 217 11.91 0.63 24.26
C GLN A 217 10.46 0.90 24.69
N LYS A 218 9.90 2.06 24.36
CA LYS A 218 8.48 2.34 24.64
C LYS A 218 7.55 1.48 23.79
N ILE A 219 7.89 1.24 22.52
CA ILE A 219 7.14 0.32 21.65
C ILE A 219 7.09 -1.08 22.27
N SER A 220 8.19 -1.61 22.79
CA SER A 220 8.24 -2.93 23.42
C SER A 220 7.33 -3.07 24.64
N LYS A 221 7.05 -1.96 25.35
CA LYS A 221 6.10 -1.94 26.48
C LYS A 221 4.66 -1.84 26.04
N LEU A 222 4.39 -1.09 24.96
CA LEU A 222 3.04 -0.84 24.47
C LEU A 222 2.47 -2.00 23.66
N PHE A 223 3.32 -2.78 22.97
CA PHE A 223 2.88 -3.80 22.01
C PHE A 223 3.45 -5.17 22.36
N ASP A 224 2.57 -6.15 22.55
CA ASP A 224 2.97 -7.55 22.68
C ASP A 224 3.22 -8.13 21.29
N LEU A 225 4.50 -8.31 20.95
CA LEU A 225 4.94 -8.76 19.63
C LEU A 225 5.23 -10.26 19.56
N ARG A 226 4.82 -11.04 20.54
CA ARG A 226 4.83 -12.50 20.44
C ARG A 226 3.89 -12.95 19.32
N PRO A 227 4.27 -13.92 18.48
CA PRO A 227 3.47 -14.31 17.30
C PRO A 227 2.00 -14.58 17.61
N LYS A 228 1.72 -15.29 18.71
CA LYS A 228 0.35 -15.58 19.14
C LYS A 228 -0.43 -14.33 19.57
N ALA A 229 0.24 -13.36 20.17
CA ALA A 229 -0.38 -12.10 20.56
C ALA A 229 -0.74 -11.27 19.31
N ILE A 230 0.16 -11.20 18.33
CA ILE A 230 -0.08 -10.53 17.04
C ILE A 230 -1.29 -11.15 16.35
N GLU A 231 -1.34 -12.49 16.21
CA GLU A 231 -2.48 -13.18 15.59
C GLU A 231 -3.82 -12.79 16.23
N ARG A 232 -3.83 -12.74 17.57
CA ARG A 232 -5.05 -12.41 18.34
C ARG A 232 -5.43 -10.95 18.20
N THR A 233 -4.47 -10.02 18.37
CA THR A 233 -4.70 -8.58 18.35
C THR A 233 -5.18 -8.13 16.97
N LEU A 234 -4.54 -8.61 15.92
CA LEU A 234 -4.89 -8.27 14.54
C LEU A 234 -5.91 -9.23 13.91
N LYS A 235 -6.48 -10.19 14.69
CA LYS A 235 -7.51 -11.15 14.26
C LYS A 235 -7.10 -11.94 12.99
N LEU A 236 -5.82 -12.29 12.86
CA LEU A 236 -5.25 -12.80 11.60
C LEU A 236 -5.72 -14.23 11.24
N ARG A 237 -6.40 -14.96 12.12
CA ARG A 237 -6.98 -16.29 11.80
C ARG A 237 -8.34 -16.23 11.12
N GLN A 238 -8.84 -15.04 10.83
CA GLN A 238 -10.09 -14.86 10.09
C GLN A 238 -9.84 -14.87 8.56
N PRO A 239 -10.86 -15.19 7.74
CA PRO A 239 -10.74 -15.22 6.27
C PRO A 239 -10.77 -13.81 5.66
N ILE A 240 -9.74 -13.01 5.94
CA ILE A 240 -9.62 -11.58 5.62
C ILE A 240 -8.59 -11.29 4.51
N TYR A 241 -8.10 -12.32 3.82
CA TYR A 241 -6.94 -12.18 2.92
C TYR A 241 -7.28 -12.04 1.44
N ARG A 242 -8.53 -12.27 1.03
CA ARG A 242 -8.93 -12.15 -0.37
C ARG A 242 -8.65 -10.75 -0.93
N GLU A 243 -8.90 -9.73 -0.13
CA GLU A 243 -8.75 -8.32 -0.50
C GLU A 243 -7.28 -7.88 -0.57
N THR A 244 -6.35 -8.67 -0.02
CA THR A 244 -4.91 -8.41 -0.14
C THR A 244 -4.33 -8.90 -1.47
N ALA A 245 -5.11 -9.60 -2.29
CA ALA A 245 -4.64 -10.15 -3.56
C ALA A 245 -4.41 -9.11 -4.67
N ALA A 246 -4.84 -7.86 -4.45
CA ALA A 246 -4.66 -6.76 -5.39
C ALA A 246 -4.35 -5.45 -4.66
N TYR A 247 -3.56 -4.59 -5.28
CA TYR A 247 -3.23 -3.23 -4.82
C TYR A 247 -2.48 -3.17 -3.50
N GLY A 248 -1.63 -4.17 -3.22
CA GLY A 248 -0.80 -4.22 -2.03
C GLY A 248 -1.55 -4.52 -0.73
N HIS A 249 -0.77 -4.73 0.33
CA HIS A 249 -1.28 -5.09 1.65
C HIS A 249 -1.37 -3.89 2.60
N MET A 250 -0.66 -2.80 2.32
CA MET A 250 -0.55 -1.61 3.17
C MET A 250 -1.30 -0.42 2.57
N GLY A 251 -1.62 0.57 3.39
CA GLY A 251 -2.34 1.77 2.97
C GLY A 251 -3.82 1.52 2.61
N ARG A 252 -4.39 0.44 3.13
CA ARG A 252 -5.78 0.04 2.86
C ARG A 252 -6.73 0.57 3.94
N LYS A 253 -7.99 0.67 3.59
CA LYS A 253 -9.03 1.08 4.54
C LYS A 253 -9.39 -0.07 5.48
N ASN A 254 -9.25 0.13 6.79
CA ASN A 254 -9.85 -0.77 7.78
C ASN A 254 -11.37 -0.62 7.74
N GLU A 255 -12.07 -1.71 7.52
CA GLU A 255 -13.53 -1.71 7.42
C GLU A 255 -14.12 -3.04 7.88
N ILE A 256 -15.37 -3.00 8.32
CA ILE A 256 -16.14 -4.20 8.67
C ILE A 256 -17.05 -4.54 7.49
N VAL A 257 -16.90 -5.76 6.98
CA VAL A 257 -17.70 -6.30 5.88
C VAL A 257 -18.44 -7.55 6.30
N GLU A 258 -19.58 -7.82 5.66
CA GLU A 258 -20.27 -9.09 5.78
C GLU A 258 -19.91 -9.99 4.59
N LYS A 259 -19.49 -11.22 4.87
CA LYS A 259 -19.16 -12.21 3.85
C LYS A 259 -19.94 -13.49 4.04
N THR A 260 -20.46 -14.02 2.96
CA THR A 260 -21.14 -15.32 2.88
C THR A 260 -20.18 -16.37 2.38
N PHE A 261 -20.01 -17.43 3.16
CA PHE A 261 -19.18 -18.58 2.81
C PHE A 261 -20.08 -19.79 2.54
N THR A 262 -19.96 -20.33 1.34
CA THR A 262 -20.67 -21.56 0.92
C THR A 262 -19.67 -22.71 0.82
N SER A 263 -20.09 -23.89 1.23
CA SER A 263 -19.30 -25.12 1.16
C SER A 263 -20.19 -26.28 0.67
N ARG A 264 -19.58 -27.25 0.01
CA ARG A 264 -20.27 -28.52 -0.32
C ARG A 264 -20.51 -29.40 0.91
N TYR A 265 -19.78 -29.16 2.00
CA TYR A 265 -19.73 -30.05 3.17
C TYR A 265 -20.30 -29.42 4.43
N HIS A 266 -20.59 -28.12 4.41
CA HIS A 266 -21.08 -27.38 5.58
C HIS A 266 -22.19 -26.41 5.17
N GLU A 267 -23.02 -26.05 6.12
CA GLU A 267 -24.04 -25.02 5.93
C GLU A 267 -23.41 -23.68 5.54
N THR A 268 -24.16 -22.88 4.79
CA THR A 268 -23.76 -21.53 4.42
C THR A 268 -23.59 -20.69 5.67
N LYS A 269 -22.44 -20.05 5.83
CA LYS A 269 -22.12 -19.22 7.00
C LYS A 269 -21.93 -17.76 6.56
N VAL A 270 -22.65 -16.88 7.22
CA VAL A 270 -22.47 -15.43 7.12
C VAL A 270 -21.59 -14.96 8.28
N MET A 271 -20.55 -14.20 7.97
CA MET A 271 -19.60 -13.69 8.97
C MET A 271 -19.37 -12.18 8.79
N LYS A 272 -19.40 -11.43 9.88
CA LYS A 272 -18.88 -10.06 9.93
C LYS A 272 -17.38 -10.12 10.17
N LEU A 273 -16.61 -9.58 9.24
CA LEU A 273 -15.16 -9.61 9.25
C LEU A 273 -14.60 -8.21 9.22
N GLU A 274 -13.55 -7.98 10.00
CA GLU A 274 -12.79 -6.73 10.01
C GLU A 274 -11.58 -6.90 9.09
N LEU A 275 -11.58 -6.17 7.96
CA LEU A 275 -10.51 -6.20 6.98
C LEU A 275 -9.39 -5.23 7.35
N PHE A 276 -8.17 -5.54 6.92
CA PHE A 276 -6.98 -4.70 7.10
C PHE A 276 -6.81 -4.20 8.54
N THR A 277 -6.91 -5.11 9.50
CA THR A 277 -6.85 -4.80 10.94
C THR A 277 -5.56 -4.11 11.36
N TRP A 278 -4.48 -4.30 10.62
CA TRP A 278 -3.18 -3.61 10.82
C TRP A 278 -3.19 -2.15 10.39
N GLU A 279 -4.25 -1.69 9.76
CA GLU A 279 -4.44 -0.28 9.38
C GLU A 279 -5.24 0.53 10.42
N LYS A 280 -5.65 -0.07 11.54
CA LYS A 280 -6.40 0.62 12.60
C LYS A 280 -5.54 1.68 13.28
N LEU A 281 -6.22 2.74 13.74
CA LEU A 281 -5.66 3.79 14.58
C LEU A 281 -6.19 3.68 16.02
N ASP A 282 -6.12 2.49 16.59
CA ASP A 282 -6.70 2.15 17.90
C ASP A 282 -5.70 2.24 19.06
N ARG A 283 -4.45 2.68 18.81
CA ARG A 283 -3.42 2.84 19.83
C ARG A 283 -2.91 4.27 19.98
N VAL A 284 -3.50 5.21 19.25
CA VAL A 284 -3.07 6.62 19.22
C VAL A 284 -3.10 7.24 20.62
N ASP A 285 -4.18 7.06 21.36
CA ASP A 285 -4.34 7.65 22.71
C ASP A 285 -3.40 7.03 23.75
N ASP A 286 -3.17 5.71 23.67
CA ASP A 286 -2.19 5.03 24.52
C ASP A 286 -0.77 5.53 24.26
N ILE A 287 -0.42 5.71 22.97
CA ILE A 287 0.88 6.24 22.57
C ILE A 287 1.04 7.68 23.04
N LYS A 288 0.05 8.55 22.81
CA LYS A 288 0.08 9.93 23.30
C LYS A 288 0.35 9.99 24.80
N ARG A 289 -0.36 9.19 25.56
CA ARG A 289 -0.18 9.11 27.03
C ARG A 289 1.24 8.67 27.42
N GLU A 290 1.78 7.64 26.77
CA GLU A 290 3.11 7.11 27.05
C GLU A 290 4.23 8.08 26.66
N PHE A 291 4.03 8.90 25.62
CA PHE A 291 5.00 9.86 25.12
C PHE A 291 4.80 11.29 25.66
N GLY A 292 3.71 11.56 26.38
CA GLY A 292 3.41 12.88 26.94
C GLY A 292 2.99 13.91 25.88
N LEU A 293 2.25 13.45 24.84
CA LEU A 293 1.75 14.27 23.72
C LEU A 293 0.29 14.67 23.90
#